data_30be6f2a679cb6423c06770f7c77003d
#
_entry.id   30be6f2a679cb6423c06770f7c77003d
#
_cell.length_a   1.000
_cell.length_b   1.000
_cell.length_c   1.000
_cell.angle_alpha   90.00
_cell.angle_beta   90.00
_cell.angle_gamma   90.00
#
_symmetry.space_group_name_H-M   'P 1'
#
loop_
_entity.id
_entity.type
_entity.pdbx_description
1 polymer ?
#
loop_
_entity_poly.entity_id
_entity_poly.type
_entity_poly.pdbx_seq_one_letter_code
_entity_poly.pdbx_strand_id
1 'polypeptide(L)' 'MNATEAKRKLCEIRSSLIDDEQKQAIWMAIRAIDTYTENGFVVEN' A
#
# COMPACT_ATOMS: atom_id res chain seq x y z
N MET A 1 -7.11 -10.67 -4.41
CA MET A 1 -6.57 -9.30 -4.41
C MET A 1 -5.14 -9.34 -4.89
N ASN A 2 -4.80 -8.44 -5.82
CA ASN A 2 -3.42 -8.34 -6.29
C ASN A 2 -2.75 -7.10 -5.71
N ALA A 3 -1.46 -6.90 -6.04
CA ALA A 3 -0.70 -5.78 -5.48
C ALA A 3 -1.30 -4.42 -5.84
N THR A 4 -1.80 -4.28 -7.07
CA THR A 4 -2.40 -3.03 -7.52
C THR A 4 -3.65 -2.71 -6.71
N GLU A 5 -4.49 -3.70 -6.49
CA GLU A 5 -5.69 -3.50 -5.68
C GLU A 5 -5.35 -3.18 -4.24
N ALA A 6 -4.35 -3.86 -3.69
CA ALA A 6 -3.92 -3.61 -2.32
C ALA A 6 -3.45 -2.17 -2.16
N LYS A 7 -2.64 -1.68 -3.11
CA LYS A 7 -2.17 -0.31 -3.07
C LYS A 7 -3.31 0.69 -3.16
N ARG A 8 -4.26 0.41 -4.04
CA ARG A 8 -5.42 1.30 -4.19
C ARG A 8 -6.22 1.38 -2.91
N LYS A 9 -6.49 0.24 -2.29
CA LYS A 9 -7.24 0.22 -1.04
C LYS A 9 -6.51 0.94 0.08
N LEU A 10 -5.20 0.78 0.14
CA LEU A 10 -4.39 1.49 1.13
C LEU A 10 -4.43 3.00 0.89
N CYS A 11 -4.39 3.42 -0.35
CA CYS A 11 -4.52 4.84 -0.69
C CYS A 11 -5.87 5.41 -0.26
N GLU A 12 -6.93 4.64 -0.46
CA GLU A 12 -8.26 5.06 -0.03
C GLU A 12 -8.33 5.23 1.48
N ILE A 13 -7.77 4.27 2.20
CA ILE A 13 -7.74 4.34 3.68
C ILE A 13 -6.94 5.56 4.11
N ARG A 14 -5.79 5.78 3.49
CA ARG A 14 -4.93 6.91 3.81
C ARG A 14 -5.66 8.23 3.62
N SER A 15 -6.46 8.33 2.57
CA SER A 15 -7.22 9.55 2.28
C SER A 15 -8.25 9.87 3.35
N SER A 16 -8.77 8.85 4.01
CA SER A 16 -9.76 9.06 5.06
C SER A 16 -9.16 9.27 6.44
N LEU A 17 -7.85 9.07 6.59
CA LEU A 17 -7.22 9.23 7.90
C LEU A 17 -6.88 10.69 8.15
N ILE A 18 -6.96 11.08 9.42
CA ILE A 18 -6.53 12.42 9.85
C ILE A 18 -5.29 12.36 10.71
N ASP A 19 -4.94 11.21 11.22
CA ASP A 19 -3.76 11.02 12.06
C ASP A 19 -2.53 10.86 11.17
N ASP A 20 -1.56 11.78 11.30
CA ASP A 20 -0.35 11.76 10.47
C ASP A 20 0.46 10.49 10.65
N GLU A 21 0.50 9.98 11.87
CA GLU A 21 1.24 8.76 12.15
C GLU A 21 0.63 7.56 11.41
N GLN A 22 -0.68 7.49 11.39
CA GLN A 22 -1.38 6.43 10.67
C GLN A 22 -1.18 6.57 9.16
N LYS A 23 -1.22 7.79 8.67
CA LYS A 23 -0.95 8.05 7.25
C LYS A 23 0.44 7.58 6.87
N GLN A 24 1.40 7.84 7.73
CA GLN A 24 2.78 7.43 7.48
C GLN A 24 2.92 5.92 7.46
N ALA A 25 2.24 5.23 8.38
CA ALA A 25 2.27 3.77 8.40
C ALA A 25 1.70 3.19 7.11
N ILE A 26 0.59 3.73 6.63
CA ILE A 26 -0.01 3.28 5.38
C ILE A 26 0.92 3.57 4.20
N TRP A 27 1.54 4.73 4.19
CA TRP A 27 2.48 5.11 3.14
C TRP A 27 3.65 4.13 3.07
N MET A 28 4.17 3.74 4.22
CA MET A 28 5.25 2.77 4.27
C MET A 28 4.81 1.41 3.73
N ALA A 29 3.59 1.02 4.02
CA ALA A 29 3.03 -0.22 3.48
C ALA A 29 2.94 -0.18 1.96
N ILE A 30 2.49 0.96 1.42
CA ILE A 30 2.41 1.14 -0.04
C ILE A 30 3.79 1.03 -0.67
N ARG A 31 4.77 1.67 -0.07
CA ARG A 31 6.14 1.60 -0.58
C ARG A 31 6.71 0.19 -0.52
N ALA A 32 6.38 -0.54 0.54
CA ALA A 32 6.82 -1.92 0.65
C ALA A 32 6.24 -2.78 -0.48
N ILE A 33 4.98 -2.57 -0.81
CA ILE A 33 4.34 -3.30 -1.91
C ILE A 33 5.00 -2.94 -3.23
N ASP A 34 5.30 -1.65 -3.45
CA ASP A 34 5.98 -1.20 -4.66
C ASP A 34 7.35 -1.86 -4.81
N THR A 35 8.12 -1.86 -3.74
CA THR A 35 9.45 -2.46 -3.74
C THR A 35 9.36 -3.95 -4.02
N TYR A 36 8.41 -4.61 -3.39
CA TYR A 36 8.18 -6.03 -3.56
C TYR A 36 7.88 -6.36 -5.02
N THR A 37 7.02 -5.55 -5.63
CA THR A 37 6.62 -5.75 -7.02
C THR A 37 7.78 -5.48 -7.98
N GLU A 38 8.57 -4.46 -7.71
CA GLU A 38 9.74 -4.11 -8.54
C GLU A 38 10.78 -5.20 -8.55
N ASN A 39 10.89 -5.95 -7.47
CA ASN A 39 11.85 -7.04 -7.37
C ASN A 39 11.38 -8.32 -8.04
N GLY A 40 10.27 -8.26 -8.75
CA GLY A 40 9.79 -9.39 -9.54
C GLY A 40 8.88 -10.33 -8.76
N PHE A 41 8.53 -9.98 -7.55
CA PHE A 41 7.58 -10.77 -6.78
C PHE A 41 6.17 -10.39 -7.16
N VAL A 42 5.33 -11.37 -7.34
CA VAL A 42 3.96 -11.16 -7.73
C VAL A 42 3.05 -11.64 -6.61
N VAL A 43 2.24 -10.73 -6.10
CA VAL A 43 1.26 -11.07 -5.07
C VAL A 43 -0.09 -11.25 -5.76
N GLU A 44 -0.49 -12.48 -5.91
CA GLU A 44 -1.73 -12.81 -6.58
C GLU A 44 -2.60 -13.70 -5.72
N ASN A 45 -3.89 -13.55 -5.91
CA ASN A 45 -4.87 -14.44 -5.29
C ASN A 45 -5.69 -15.12 -6.35
#